data_506dfd7082b53e435dc53b9b77e83972
#
_entry.id   506dfd7082b53e435dc53b9b77e83972
#
_cell.length_a   1.000
_cell.length_b   1.000
_cell.length_c   1.000
_cell.angle_alpha   90.00
_cell.angle_beta   90.00
_cell.angle_gamma   90.00
#
_symmetry.space_group_name_H-M   'P 1'
#
loop_
_entity.id
_entity.type
_entity.pdbx_description
1 polymer ?
#
loop_
_entity_poly.entity_id
_entity_poly.type
_entity_poly.pdbx_seq_one_letter_code
_entity_poly.pdbx_strand_id
1 'polypeptide(L)'
;MKTLNIGLVGYGFMGRTHSNAFLQAPRYFDLPYKPVLKAVAARNRERVEKFAANWGYESSETDWRKLIDRKDIDVIDIASPNDTHKEIAIAAAQAGKMVMCEKPLGRTADEARAMVAAVEAAGVPNTVWYNYRRVPAVFLIKQLLDEGTFGRVFHYRAQFLQDWTISQDLPQGGEGLWRLDVSVAGSGVTGDLLAHNIDTALWLNGPITEVSAMTETFIKERKHNLTGKVEPVGIDDASAVLCRFENGSLGMFEATRYARGHKALYTLEVNGEKTSARWDLHDLHRLQYFDHRDEGRVRGWRSVHITDGDQPYMKHWWVPGLQIGYEHTFIHQFADFVEAAAKGKALPPTFRDGLATDFVTDAILKSAKTRQWEQVGK
;
A
#
# COMPACT_ATOMS: atom_id res chain seq x y z
N MET A 1 26.73 -5.92 -15.32
CA MET A 1 25.66 -5.28 -14.53
C MET A 1 25.83 -5.75 -13.10
N LYS A 2 25.81 -4.85 -12.11
CA LYS A 2 25.81 -5.23 -10.68
C LYS A 2 24.54 -6.00 -10.35
N THR A 3 24.61 -6.93 -9.40
CA THR A 3 23.45 -7.61 -8.86
C THR A 3 22.80 -6.80 -7.73
N LEU A 4 21.50 -6.94 -7.54
CA LEU A 4 20.76 -6.52 -6.36
C LEU A 4 20.20 -7.80 -5.72
N ASN A 5 20.84 -8.25 -4.67
CA ASN A 5 20.51 -9.50 -3.99
C ASN A 5 19.39 -9.28 -2.97
N ILE A 6 18.27 -9.93 -3.17
CA ILE A 6 17.03 -9.71 -2.41
C ILE A 6 16.84 -10.82 -1.38
N GLY A 7 16.64 -10.42 -0.12
CA GLY A 7 16.14 -11.26 0.95
C GLY A 7 14.68 -10.93 1.22
N LEU A 8 13.77 -11.89 1.02
CA LEU A 8 12.34 -11.75 1.27
C LEU A 8 11.97 -12.34 2.63
N VAL A 9 11.18 -11.61 3.42
CA VAL A 9 10.57 -12.13 4.65
C VAL A 9 9.06 -12.26 4.46
N GLY A 10 8.56 -13.51 4.45
CA GLY A 10 7.15 -13.83 4.22
C GLY A 10 6.87 -14.41 2.83
N TYR A 11 6.13 -15.51 2.77
CA TYR A 11 5.76 -16.23 1.54
C TYR A 11 4.26 -16.15 1.20
N GLY A 12 3.51 -15.31 1.90
CA GLY A 12 2.07 -15.16 1.69
C GLY A 12 1.70 -14.57 0.33
N PHE A 13 0.48 -14.06 0.23
CA PHE A 13 -0.01 -13.41 -1.00
C PHE A 13 0.95 -12.31 -1.48
N MET A 14 1.39 -11.43 -0.58
CA MET A 14 2.30 -10.34 -0.95
C MET A 14 3.70 -10.85 -1.33
N GLY A 15 4.24 -11.85 -0.62
CA GLY A 15 5.52 -12.45 -1.02
C GLY A 15 5.51 -13.02 -2.44
N ARG A 16 4.40 -13.61 -2.89
CA ARG A 16 4.23 -14.05 -4.29
C ARG A 16 4.20 -12.86 -5.26
N THR A 17 3.46 -11.82 -4.91
CA THR A 17 3.33 -10.62 -5.74
C THR A 17 4.66 -9.90 -5.91
N HIS A 18 5.44 -9.77 -4.83
CA HIS A 18 6.76 -9.15 -4.88
C HIS A 18 7.77 -10.01 -5.65
N SER A 19 7.79 -11.32 -5.42
CA SER A 19 8.66 -12.25 -6.17
C SER A 19 8.38 -12.17 -7.68
N ASN A 20 7.10 -12.07 -8.08
CA ASN A 20 6.73 -11.82 -9.47
C ASN A 20 7.29 -10.48 -9.98
N ALA A 21 7.19 -9.40 -9.20
CA ALA A 21 7.72 -8.10 -9.59
C ALA A 21 9.24 -8.14 -9.79
N PHE A 22 9.99 -8.80 -8.90
CA PHE A 22 11.45 -8.95 -9.01
C PHE A 22 11.89 -9.70 -10.27
N LEU A 23 11.12 -10.72 -10.66
CA LEU A 23 11.40 -11.53 -11.85
C LEU A 23 10.99 -10.83 -13.15
N GLN A 24 9.91 -10.04 -13.13
CA GLN A 24 9.37 -9.43 -14.35
C GLN A 24 9.99 -8.07 -14.66
N ALA A 25 10.28 -7.23 -13.65
CA ALA A 25 10.79 -5.89 -13.89
C ALA A 25 12.00 -5.84 -14.85
N PRO A 26 13.05 -6.67 -14.72
CA PRO A 26 14.21 -6.61 -15.62
C PRO A 26 13.93 -7.08 -17.06
N ARG A 27 12.73 -7.56 -17.35
CA ARG A 27 12.31 -7.97 -18.70
C ARG A 27 11.69 -6.83 -19.50
N TYR A 28 11.17 -5.82 -18.78
CA TYR A 28 10.43 -4.70 -19.38
C TYR A 28 11.07 -3.34 -19.12
N PHE A 29 11.98 -3.26 -18.12
CA PHE A 29 12.66 -2.03 -17.72
C PHE A 29 14.17 -2.21 -17.81
N ASP A 30 14.87 -1.18 -18.30
CA ASP A 30 16.32 -1.11 -18.31
C ASP A 30 16.82 -0.74 -16.92
N LEU A 31 17.00 -1.75 -16.06
CA LEU A 31 17.37 -1.53 -14.67
C LEU A 31 18.91 -1.41 -14.52
N PRO A 32 19.38 -0.51 -13.62
CA PRO A 32 20.81 -0.37 -13.33
C PRO A 32 21.41 -1.58 -12.57
N TYR A 33 20.56 -2.37 -11.91
CA TYR A 33 20.93 -3.61 -11.22
C TYR A 33 20.15 -4.80 -11.76
N LYS A 34 20.77 -5.98 -11.72
CA LYS A 34 20.09 -7.25 -11.97
C LYS A 34 19.54 -7.80 -10.65
N PRO A 35 18.20 -7.88 -10.45
CA PRO A 35 17.64 -8.51 -9.27
C PRO A 35 18.00 -9.99 -9.20
N VAL A 36 18.33 -10.46 -7.99
CA VAL A 36 18.60 -11.86 -7.69
C VAL A 36 17.80 -12.25 -6.45
N LEU A 37 16.96 -13.27 -6.59
CA LEU A 37 16.16 -13.84 -5.50
C LEU A 37 17.09 -14.68 -4.61
N LYS A 38 17.78 -14.03 -3.66
CA LYS A 38 18.91 -14.63 -2.93
C LYS A 38 18.46 -15.56 -1.83
N ALA A 39 17.48 -15.14 -1.04
CA ALA A 39 16.93 -15.96 0.03
C ALA A 39 15.51 -15.53 0.42
N VAL A 40 14.73 -16.47 0.95
CA VAL A 40 13.43 -16.18 1.55
C VAL A 40 13.35 -16.77 2.96
N ALA A 41 12.76 -16.01 3.90
CA ALA A 41 12.57 -16.49 5.27
C ALA A 41 11.10 -16.53 5.67
N ALA A 42 10.71 -17.62 6.35
CA ALA A 42 9.43 -17.72 7.04
C ALA A 42 9.42 -18.89 8.01
N ARG A 43 8.55 -18.85 9.04
CA ARG A 43 8.57 -19.79 10.17
C ARG A 43 8.33 -21.25 9.80
N ASN A 44 7.49 -21.53 8.80
CA ASN A 44 7.18 -22.89 8.38
C ASN A 44 8.21 -23.39 7.36
N ARG A 45 9.07 -24.33 7.76
CA ARG A 45 10.17 -24.87 6.95
C ARG A 45 9.69 -25.45 5.62
N GLU A 46 8.74 -26.37 5.66
CA GLU A 46 8.25 -27.07 4.46
C GLU A 46 7.71 -26.08 3.42
N ARG A 47 6.89 -25.12 3.87
CA ARG A 47 6.26 -24.13 2.99
C ARG A 47 7.27 -23.12 2.44
N VAL A 48 8.24 -22.69 3.24
CA VAL A 48 9.24 -21.72 2.75
C VAL A 48 10.21 -22.37 1.77
N GLU A 49 10.59 -23.64 1.97
CA GLU A 49 11.41 -24.41 1.03
C GLU A 49 10.65 -24.61 -0.31
N LYS A 50 9.37 -25.00 -0.24
CA LYS A 50 8.53 -25.11 -1.43
C LYS A 50 8.37 -23.77 -2.17
N PHE A 51 8.19 -22.68 -1.43
CA PHE A 51 8.11 -21.34 -2.00
C PHE A 51 9.42 -20.94 -2.68
N ALA A 52 10.57 -21.16 -2.02
CA ALA A 52 11.88 -20.89 -2.56
C ALA A 52 12.12 -21.63 -3.88
N ALA A 53 11.85 -22.93 -3.91
CA ALA A 53 11.98 -23.72 -5.11
C ALA A 53 11.08 -23.26 -6.26
N ASN A 54 9.82 -22.89 -5.95
CA ASN A 54 8.85 -22.45 -6.97
C ASN A 54 9.21 -21.08 -7.58
N TRP A 55 9.79 -20.18 -6.80
CA TRP A 55 10.13 -18.82 -7.26
C TRP A 55 11.58 -18.66 -7.69
N GLY A 56 12.42 -19.66 -7.46
CA GLY A 56 13.84 -19.63 -7.84
C GLY A 56 14.72 -18.85 -6.86
N TYR A 57 14.37 -18.83 -5.57
CA TYR A 57 15.28 -18.35 -4.53
C TYR A 57 16.43 -19.34 -4.36
N GLU A 58 17.66 -18.83 -4.22
CA GLU A 58 18.83 -19.68 -4.05
C GLU A 58 18.85 -20.44 -2.72
N SER A 59 18.17 -19.91 -1.69
CA SER A 59 18.08 -20.52 -0.37
C SER A 59 16.82 -20.10 0.39
N SER A 60 16.51 -20.84 1.46
CA SER A 60 15.43 -20.53 2.40
C SER A 60 15.89 -20.61 3.84
N GLU A 61 15.28 -19.83 4.72
CA GLU A 61 15.54 -19.79 6.15
C GLU A 61 14.24 -19.83 6.96
N THR A 62 14.33 -20.29 8.21
CA THR A 62 13.19 -20.28 9.14
C THR A 62 13.24 -19.12 10.13
N ASP A 63 14.35 -18.39 10.16
CA ASP A 63 14.56 -17.19 10.97
C ASP A 63 15.04 -16.03 10.06
N TRP A 64 14.30 -14.95 10.02
CA TRP A 64 14.63 -13.76 9.22
C TRP A 64 15.95 -13.08 9.63
N ARG A 65 16.39 -13.27 10.91
CA ARG A 65 17.65 -12.71 11.40
C ARG A 65 18.83 -13.22 10.60
N LYS A 66 18.79 -14.49 10.20
CA LYS A 66 19.82 -15.10 9.36
C LYS A 66 19.93 -14.42 7.97
N LEU A 67 18.82 -13.89 7.42
CA LEU A 67 18.87 -13.09 6.18
C LEU A 67 19.61 -11.78 6.41
N ILE A 68 19.33 -11.12 7.53
CA ILE A 68 19.96 -9.84 7.87
C ILE A 68 21.48 -9.99 8.10
N ASP A 69 21.90 -11.07 8.73
CA ASP A 69 23.32 -11.35 9.00
C ASP A 69 24.12 -11.65 7.73
N ARG A 70 23.47 -11.99 6.63
CA ARG A 70 24.15 -12.33 5.37
C ARG A 70 24.74 -11.10 4.69
N LYS A 71 26.04 -11.18 4.37
CA LYS A 71 26.76 -10.11 3.65
C LYS A 71 26.45 -10.06 2.15
N ASP A 72 25.89 -11.14 1.60
CA ASP A 72 25.53 -11.28 0.20
C ASP A 72 24.06 -10.91 -0.09
N ILE A 73 23.37 -10.25 0.84
CA ILE A 73 22.04 -9.67 0.66
C ILE A 73 22.15 -8.14 0.72
N ASP A 74 21.60 -7.45 -0.27
CA ASP A 74 21.65 -5.99 -0.39
C ASP A 74 20.38 -5.31 0.12
N VAL A 75 19.23 -5.95 -0.06
CA VAL A 75 17.91 -5.42 0.31
C VAL A 75 17.06 -6.46 1.03
N ILE A 76 16.39 -6.04 2.08
CA ILE A 76 15.36 -6.85 2.78
C ILE A 76 13.98 -6.34 2.35
N ASP A 77 13.18 -7.25 1.81
CA ASP A 77 11.77 -7.02 1.49
C ASP A 77 10.87 -7.69 2.53
N ILE A 78 10.01 -6.91 3.20
CA ILE A 78 9.18 -7.34 4.32
C ILE A 78 7.75 -7.49 3.86
N ALA A 79 7.30 -8.72 3.67
CA ALA A 79 5.97 -9.13 3.24
C ALA A 79 5.29 -10.06 4.26
N SER A 80 5.69 -9.94 5.52
CA SER A 80 5.18 -10.69 6.68
C SER A 80 4.02 -9.94 7.37
N PRO A 81 3.35 -10.51 8.39
CA PRO A 81 2.30 -9.79 9.14
C PRO A 81 2.79 -8.52 9.83
N ASN A 82 1.88 -7.56 10.03
CA ASN A 82 2.19 -6.18 10.48
C ASN A 82 2.99 -6.11 11.79
N ASP A 83 2.74 -7.02 12.74
CA ASP A 83 3.43 -7.08 14.03
C ASP A 83 4.94 -7.31 13.93
N THR A 84 5.41 -7.77 12.77
CA THR A 84 6.83 -8.06 12.52
C THR A 84 7.57 -6.93 11.79
N HIS A 85 6.85 -5.99 11.17
CA HIS A 85 7.45 -4.95 10.32
C HIS A 85 8.51 -4.14 11.05
N LYS A 86 8.18 -3.64 12.24
CA LYS A 86 9.06 -2.78 13.04
C LYS A 86 10.40 -3.46 13.37
N GLU A 87 10.35 -4.67 13.92
CA GLU A 87 11.56 -5.37 14.36
C GLU A 87 12.48 -5.67 13.17
N ILE A 88 11.91 -6.18 12.08
CA ILE A 88 12.67 -6.56 10.89
C ILE A 88 13.25 -5.33 10.19
N ALA A 89 12.46 -4.27 10.02
CA ALA A 89 12.91 -3.06 9.32
C ALA A 89 14.03 -2.35 10.08
N ILE A 90 13.92 -2.23 11.41
CA ILE A 90 14.97 -1.63 12.24
C ILE A 90 16.28 -2.45 12.16
N ALA A 91 16.17 -3.78 12.30
CA ALA A 91 17.34 -4.65 12.22
C ALA A 91 18.01 -4.60 10.84
N ALA A 92 17.22 -4.60 9.76
CA ALA A 92 17.73 -4.49 8.40
C ALA A 92 18.45 -3.16 8.16
N ALA A 93 17.85 -2.03 8.61
CA ALA A 93 18.46 -0.71 8.50
C ALA A 93 19.79 -0.63 9.27
N GLN A 94 19.81 -1.12 10.53
CA GLN A 94 21.02 -1.16 11.37
C GLN A 94 22.14 -2.02 10.75
N ALA A 95 21.78 -3.06 9.99
CA ALA A 95 22.74 -3.87 9.23
C ALA A 95 23.17 -3.24 7.89
N GLY A 96 22.73 -2.00 7.61
CA GLY A 96 23.05 -1.27 6.38
C GLY A 96 22.35 -1.80 5.13
N LYS A 97 21.25 -2.57 5.29
CA LYS A 97 20.47 -3.09 4.17
C LYS A 97 19.43 -2.05 3.71
N MET A 98 19.21 -1.98 2.40
CA MET A 98 18.02 -1.29 1.85
C MET A 98 16.77 -2.00 2.34
N VAL A 99 15.66 -1.25 2.54
CA VAL A 99 14.44 -1.83 3.10
C VAL A 99 13.22 -1.50 2.23
N MET A 100 12.53 -2.54 1.81
CA MET A 100 11.17 -2.46 1.27
C MET A 100 10.22 -3.08 2.30
N CYS A 101 9.11 -2.44 2.60
CA CYS A 101 8.16 -2.92 3.61
C CYS A 101 6.72 -2.85 3.11
N GLU A 102 5.95 -3.91 3.37
CA GLU A 102 4.50 -3.88 3.16
C GLU A 102 3.83 -2.82 4.02
N LYS A 103 2.66 -2.42 3.57
CA LYS A 103 1.75 -1.52 4.28
C LYS A 103 0.83 -2.29 5.25
N PRO A 104 0.31 -1.61 6.31
CA PRO A 104 0.75 -0.33 6.83
C PRO A 104 2.20 -0.42 7.30
N LEU A 105 2.90 0.71 7.36
CA LEU A 105 4.31 0.68 7.77
C LEU A 105 4.45 0.14 9.19
N GLY A 106 3.71 0.72 10.15
CA GLY A 106 3.58 0.25 11.52
C GLY A 106 2.12 -0.11 11.85
N ARG A 107 1.90 -0.76 12.98
CA ARG A 107 0.55 -0.92 13.56
C ARG A 107 0.05 0.37 14.21
N THR A 108 0.99 1.28 14.52
CA THR A 108 0.76 2.60 15.10
C THR A 108 1.79 3.58 14.54
N ALA A 109 1.50 4.88 14.62
CA ALA A 109 2.46 5.93 14.25
C ALA A 109 3.76 5.87 15.06
N ASP A 110 3.73 5.42 16.32
CA ASP A 110 4.95 5.28 17.14
C ASP A 110 5.85 4.14 16.63
N GLU A 111 5.29 3.04 16.17
CA GLU A 111 6.06 1.98 15.51
C GLU A 111 6.71 2.49 14.22
N ALA A 112 5.93 3.16 13.37
CA ALA A 112 6.42 3.74 12.13
C ALA A 112 7.51 4.81 12.37
N ARG A 113 7.34 5.66 13.40
CA ARG A 113 8.35 6.65 13.79
C ARG A 113 9.70 6.01 14.13
N ALA A 114 9.68 4.90 14.87
CA ALA A 114 10.90 4.16 15.18
C ALA A 114 11.57 3.57 13.93
N MET A 115 10.76 3.09 12.97
CA MET A 115 11.26 2.55 11.69
C MET A 115 11.86 3.67 10.82
N VAL A 116 11.20 4.82 10.73
CA VAL A 116 11.72 6.01 10.03
C VAL A 116 13.07 6.43 10.62
N ALA A 117 13.14 6.58 11.94
CA ALA A 117 14.38 6.94 12.62
C ALA A 117 15.53 5.99 12.30
N ALA A 118 15.26 4.68 12.23
CA ALA A 118 16.28 3.67 11.93
C ALA A 118 16.81 3.78 10.49
N VAL A 119 15.93 3.88 9.48
CA VAL A 119 16.37 3.98 8.07
C VAL A 119 17.09 5.29 7.79
N GLU A 120 16.70 6.38 8.45
CA GLU A 120 17.34 7.69 8.31
C GLU A 120 18.72 7.74 9.00
N ALA A 121 18.81 7.21 10.21
CA ALA A 121 20.09 7.11 10.92
C ALA A 121 21.09 6.24 10.15
N ALA A 122 20.63 5.19 9.49
CA ALA A 122 21.47 4.32 8.66
C ALA A 122 21.74 4.89 7.25
N GLY A 123 20.95 5.88 6.80
CA GLY A 123 21.07 6.46 5.46
C GLY A 123 20.74 5.48 4.33
N VAL A 124 19.90 4.48 4.59
CA VAL A 124 19.62 3.41 3.61
C VAL A 124 18.40 3.74 2.74
N PRO A 125 18.42 3.41 1.44
CA PRO A 125 17.24 3.48 0.58
C PRO A 125 16.09 2.66 1.14
N ASN A 126 14.87 3.23 1.11
CA ASN A 126 13.68 2.58 1.62
C ASN A 126 12.44 2.92 0.79
N THR A 127 11.42 2.06 0.86
CA THR A 127 10.08 2.29 0.29
C THR A 127 9.03 1.47 1.02
N VAL A 128 7.77 1.97 1.03
CA VAL A 128 6.58 1.24 1.48
C VAL A 128 5.77 0.80 0.26
N TRP A 129 5.21 -0.41 0.28
CA TRP A 129 4.46 -0.95 -0.85
C TRP A 129 3.04 -0.36 -0.98
N TYR A 130 2.93 0.97 -1.16
CA TYR A 130 1.70 1.63 -1.56
C TYR A 130 1.58 1.63 -3.10
N ASN A 131 1.39 0.45 -3.64
CA ASN A 131 1.42 0.15 -5.08
C ASN A 131 0.40 0.92 -5.92
N TYR A 132 -0.71 1.39 -5.34
CA TYR A 132 -1.72 2.14 -6.09
C TYR A 132 -1.23 3.50 -6.60
N ARG A 133 -0.18 4.07 -6.01
CA ARG A 133 0.52 5.23 -6.61
C ARG A 133 1.15 4.90 -7.99
N ARG A 134 1.29 3.61 -8.32
CA ARG A 134 1.90 3.11 -9.57
C ARG A 134 0.89 2.56 -10.57
N VAL A 135 -0.40 2.73 -10.33
CA VAL A 135 -1.44 2.53 -11.33
C VAL A 135 -1.32 3.66 -12.36
N PRO A 136 -1.16 3.37 -13.67
CA PRO A 136 -0.96 4.42 -14.68
C PRO A 136 -2.03 5.52 -14.65
N ALA A 137 -3.31 5.15 -14.50
CA ALA A 137 -4.40 6.12 -14.40
C ALA A 137 -4.28 7.02 -13.15
N VAL A 138 -3.92 6.46 -11.99
CA VAL A 138 -3.74 7.23 -10.75
C VAL A 138 -2.49 8.12 -10.83
N PHE A 139 -1.42 7.60 -11.44
CA PHE A 139 -0.21 8.40 -11.66
C PHE A 139 -0.47 9.57 -12.62
N LEU A 140 -1.29 9.37 -13.66
CA LEU A 140 -1.70 10.46 -14.56
C LEU A 140 -2.51 11.54 -13.82
N ILE A 141 -3.41 11.16 -12.88
CA ILE A 141 -4.09 12.15 -12.02
C ILE A 141 -3.06 13.01 -11.28
N LYS A 142 -2.00 12.40 -10.73
CA LYS A 142 -0.94 13.12 -10.03
C LYS A 142 -0.22 14.11 -10.95
N GLN A 143 0.17 13.69 -12.16
CA GLN A 143 0.79 14.58 -13.13
C GLN A 143 -0.10 15.78 -13.47
N LEU A 144 -1.38 15.54 -13.76
CA LEU A 144 -2.34 16.61 -14.06
C LEU A 144 -2.58 17.56 -12.88
N LEU A 145 -2.54 17.06 -11.63
CA LEU A 145 -2.60 17.91 -10.44
C LEU A 145 -1.35 18.77 -10.30
N ASP A 146 -0.15 18.21 -10.49
CA ASP A 146 1.13 18.91 -10.41
C ASP A 146 1.27 19.97 -11.51
N GLU A 147 0.70 19.74 -12.68
CA GLU A 147 0.61 20.70 -13.78
C GLU A 147 -0.42 21.83 -13.53
N GLY A 148 -1.18 21.76 -12.43
CA GLY A 148 -2.21 22.75 -12.09
C GLY A 148 -3.47 22.66 -12.97
N THR A 149 -3.66 21.56 -13.68
CA THR A 149 -4.80 21.35 -14.60
C THR A 149 -6.14 21.41 -13.87
N PHE A 150 -6.19 20.96 -12.62
CA PHE A 150 -7.40 20.97 -11.80
C PHE A 150 -7.79 22.37 -11.29
N GLY A 151 -6.84 23.33 -11.25
CA GLY A 151 -7.02 24.55 -10.48
C GLY A 151 -7.05 24.25 -8.98
N ARG A 152 -7.83 25.01 -8.20
CA ARG A 152 -8.04 24.72 -6.78
C ARG A 152 -8.85 23.43 -6.61
N VAL A 153 -8.35 22.50 -5.79
CA VAL A 153 -9.11 21.30 -5.42
C VAL A 153 -10.11 21.64 -4.32
N PHE A 154 -11.34 21.19 -4.44
CA PHE A 154 -12.41 21.39 -3.46
C PHE A 154 -12.76 20.14 -2.69
N HIS A 155 -12.80 18.97 -3.37
CA HIS A 155 -13.18 17.70 -2.75
C HIS A 155 -12.28 16.55 -3.18
N TYR A 156 -12.03 15.66 -2.24
CA TYR A 156 -11.42 14.36 -2.47
C TYR A 156 -12.31 13.27 -1.85
N ARG A 157 -12.62 12.21 -2.59
CA ARG A 157 -13.39 11.07 -2.11
C ARG A 157 -12.67 9.78 -2.44
N ALA A 158 -12.68 8.84 -1.51
CA ALA A 158 -12.19 7.49 -1.75
C ALA A 158 -12.93 6.46 -0.92
N GLN A 159 -13.11 5.26 -1.48
CA GLN A 159 -13.71 4.14 -0.77
C GLN A 159 -12.98 2.85 -1.11
N PHE A 160 -12.93 1.92 -0.14
CA PHE A 160 -12.40 0.59 -0.35
C PHE A 160 -13.35 -0.46 0.25
N LEU A 161 -14.11 -1.14 -0.61
CA LEU A 161 -15.21 -2.02 -0.20
C LEU A 161 -14.89 -3.48 -0.51
N GLN A 162 -15.16 -4.34 0.48
CA GLN A 162 -15.02 -5.80 0.42
C GLN A 162 -16.20 -6.48 1.12
N ASP A 163 -16.35 -7.81 0.99
CA ASP A 163 -17.45 -8.56 1.62
C ASP A 163 -17.05 -9.95 2.19
N TRP A 164 -15.76 -10.22 2.38
CA TRP A 164 -15.30 -11.57 2.67
C TRP A 164 -15.34 -11.99 4.14
N THR A 165 -15.56 -11.07 5.08
CA THR A 165 -15.55 -11.37 6.52
C THR A 165 -16.94 -11.48 7.17
N ILE A 166 -18.01 -11.47 6.38
CA ILE A 166 -19.40 -11.41 6.88
C ILE A 166 -19.84 -12.70 7.61
N SER A 167 -19.25 -13.86 7.29
CA SER A 167 -19.61 -15.10 7.97
C SER A 167 -19.23 -15.07 9.46
N GLN A 168 -20.16 -15.44 10.32
CA GLN A 168 -19.90 -15.63 11.76
C GLN A 168 -18.98 -16.82 12.04
N ASP A 169 -18.98 -17.81 11.16
CA ASP A 169 -18.15 -19.03 11.30
C ASP A 169 -16.69 -18.78 10.92
N LEU A 170 -16.38 -17.65 10.28
CA LEU A 170 -15.00 -17.30 9.94
C LEU A 170 -14.21 -17.03 11.23
N PRO A 171 -13.15 -17.79 11.52
CA PRO A 171 -12.36 -17.56 12.73
C PRO A 171 -11.46 -16.33 12.62
N GLN A 172 -10.89 -15.89 13.74
CA GLN A 172 -9.86 -14.86 13.79
C GLN A 172 -8.48 -15.46 14.12
N GLY A 173 -7.41 -14.74 13.71
CA GLY A 173 -6.03 -15.08 14.04
C GLY A 173 -5.47 -16.28 13.28
N GLY A 174 -4.18 -16.51 13.46
CA GLY A 174 -3.44 -17.56 12.79
C GLY A 174 -3.10 -17.26 11.33
N GLU A 175 -2.49 -18.24 10.66
CA GLU A 175 -2.05 -18.08 9.28
C GLU A 175 -3.24 -17.84 8.32
N GLY A 176 -3.12 -16.81 7.47
CA GLY A 176 -4.17 -16.43 6.52
C GLY A 176 -5.25 -15.50 7.10
N LEU A 177 -5.52 -15.55 8.41
CA LEU A 177 -6.55 -14.75 9.08
C LEU A 177 -6.01 -13.80 10.14
N TRP A 178 -4.70 -13.55 10.15
CA TRP A 178 -4.04 -12.63 11.08
C TRP A 178 -4.59 -11.20 10.99
N ARG A 179 -5.16 -10.80 9.84
CA ARG A 179 -5.82 -9.51 9.65
C ARG A 179 -7.09 -9.33 10.51
N LEU A 180 -7.62 -10.40 11.07
CA LEU A 180 -8.76 -10.39 11.98
C LEU A 180 -8.33 -10.45 13.47
N ASP A 181 -7.03 -10.45 13.73
CA ASP A 181 -6.43 -10.42 15.07
C ASP A 181 -5.78 -9.05 15.30
N VAL A 182 -6.36 -8.25 16.18
CA VAL A 182 -5.91 -6.89 16.47
C VAL A 182 -4.49 -6.85 17.00
N SER A 183 -4.06 -7.89 17.72
CA SER A 183 -2.69 -7.96 18.28
C SER A 183 -1.62 -8.06 17.19
N VAL A 184 -1.99 -8.62 16.03
CA VAL A 184 -1.11 -8.78 14.86
C VAL A 184 -1.32 -7.65 13.86
N ALA A 185 -2.57 -7.33 13.55
CA ALA A 185 -2.92 -6.36 12.51
C ALA A 185 -2.82 -4.90 12.98
N GLY A 186 -3.03 -4.61 14.27
CA GLY A 186 -3.10 -3.27 14.85
C GLY A 186 -4.51 -2.66 14.81
N SER A 187 -5.20 -2.76 13.68
CA SER A 187 -6.60 -2.38 13.49
C SER A 187 -7.24 -3.22 12.39
N GLY A 188 -8.50 -2.98 12.09
CA GLY A 188 -9.22 -3.66 11.03
C GLY A 188 -9.10 -2.96 9.68
N VAL A 189 -10.25 -2.55 9.12
CA VAL A 189 -10.27 -1.89 7.80
C VAL A 189 -9.58 -0.53 7.79
N THR A 190 -9.50 0.15 8.95
CA THR A 190 -8.83 1.46 9.03
C THR A 190 -7.35 1.36 8.71
N GLY A 191 -6.62 0.42 9.30
CA GLY A 191 -5.19 0.21 9.02
C GLY A 191 -4.91 -0.64 7.78
N ASP A 192 -5.86 -1.47 7.33
CA ASP A 192 -5.64 -2.33 6.16
C ASP A 192 -6.11 -1.69 4.85
N LEU A 193 -7.37 -1.27 4.77
CA LEU A 193 -7.98 -0.76 3.53
C LEU A 193 -7.84 0.76 3.42
N LEU A 194 -8.21 1.50 4.48
CA LEU A 194 -8.08 2.96 4.46
C LEU A 194 -6.63 3.44 4.35
N ALA A 195 -5.64 2.66 4.77
CA ALA A 195 -4.24 3.00 4.56
C ALA A 195 -3.93 3.30 3.09
N HIS A 196 -4.52 2.58 2.15
CA HIS A 196 -4.38 2.87 0.72
C HIS A 196 -5.08 4.18 0.31
N ASN A 197 -6.30 4.41 0.82
CA ASN A 197 -7.07 5.62 0.53
C ASN A 197 -6.34 6.86 1.08
N ILE A 198 -5.83 6.76 2.31
CA ILE A 198 -5.11 7.83 3.00
C ILE A 198 -3.79 8.13 2.26
N ASP A 199 -2.99 7.10 1.99
CA ASP A 199 -1.72 7.27 1.26
C ASP A 199 -1.90 7.96 -0.08
N THR A 200 -2.87 7.49 -0.88
CA THR A 200 -3.15 8.08 -2.18
C THR A 200 -3.68 9.50 -2.05
N ALA A 201 -4.52 9.79 -1.02
CA ALA A 201 -5.03 11.13 -0.75
C ALA A 201 -3.92 12.10 -0.34
N LEU A 202 -3.03 11.70 0.56
CA LEU A 202 -1.86 12.51 0.96
C LEU A 202 -0.96 12.81 -0.24
N TRP A 203 -0.76 11.84 -1.12
CA TRP A 203 0.07 12.00 -2.31
C TRP A 203 -0.57 12.89 -3.38
N LEU A 204 -1.89 12.75 -3.62
CA LEU A 204 -2.60 13.50 -4.66
C LEU A 204 -3.01 14.90 -4.21
N ASN A 205 -3.38 15.08 -2.94
CA ASN A 205 -4.05 16.30 -2.47
C ASN A 205 -3.35 16.98 -1.28
N GLY A 206 -2.23 16.43 -0.79
CA GLY A 206 -1.44 17.00 0.30
C GLY A 206 -1.89 16.59 1.71
N PRO A 207 -1.34 17.24 2.75
CA PRO A 207 -1.55 16.83 4.13
C PRO A 207 -3.00 16.93 4.59
N ILE A 208 -3.45 15.94 5.39
CA ILE A 208 -4.70 15.96 6.14
C ILE A 208 -4.40 16.57 7.52
N THR A 209 -5.18 17.57 7.93
CA THR A 209 -4.96 18.30 9.18
C THR A 209 -5.82 17.83 10.33
N GLU A 210 -7.07 17.43 10.05
CA GLU A 210 -8.01 16.95 11.05
C GLU A 210 -9.01 15.95 10.46
N VAL A 211 -9.52 15.07 11.30
CA VAL A 211 -10.47 14.03 10.92
C VAL A 211 -11.63 13.93 11.92
N SER A 212 -12.81 13.52 11.43
CA SER A 212 -13.93 13.04 12.22
C SER A 212 -14.40 11.69 11.69
N ALA A 213 -14.50 10.69 12.55
CA ALA A 213 -14.70 9.32 12.11
C ALA A 213 -15.66 8.53 12.99
N MET A 214 -16.26 7.49 12.39
CA MET A 214 -16.93 6.41 13.07
C MET A 214 -16.39 5.07 12.58
N THR A 215 -16.30 4.11 13.50
CA THR A 215 -15.93 2.72 13.18
C THR A 215 -16.98 1.78 13.79
N GLU A 216 -17.14 0.61 13.18
CA GLU A 216 -18.02 -0.43 13.71
C GLU A 216 -17.36 -1.81 13.56
N THR A 217 -17.56 -2.64 14.57
CA THR A 217 -17.27 -4.06 14.57
C THR A 217 -18.57 -4.83 14.58
N PHE A 218 -18.98 -5.44 13.47
CA PHE A 218 -20.30 -6.06 13.34
C PHE A 218 -20.37 -7.42 14.03
N ILE A 219 -19.31 -8.24 13.92
CA ILE A 219 -19.21 -9.53 14.62
C ILE A 219 -18.36 -9.32 15.86
N LYS A 220 -18.97 -9.39 17.03
CA LYS A 220 -18.32 -9.03 18.32
C LYS A 220 -17.42 -10.14 18.87
N GLU A 221 -17.64 -11.40 18.47
CA GLU A 221 -16.90 -12.55 18.95
C GLU A 221 -16.64 -13.53 17.82
N ARG A 222 -15.44 -14.12 17.79
CA ARG A 222 -15.06 -15.17 16.83
C ARG A 222 -14.23 -16.25 17.53
N LYS A 223 -14.29 -17.47 17.01
CA LYS A 223 -13.34 -18.51 17.42
C LYS A 223 -11.94 -18.10 16.99
N HIS A 224 -10.98 -18.16 17.91
CA HIS A 224 -9.58 -17.84 17.62
C HIS A 224 -8.82 -19.11 17.20
N ASN A 225 -8.16 -19.08 16.04
CA ASN A 225 -7.49 -20.28 15.48
C ASN A 225 -6.35 -20.83 16.35
N LEU A 226 -5.64 -19.96 17.06
CA LEU A 226 -4.49 -20.39 17.88
C LEU A 226 -4.91 -20.92 19.25
N THR A 227 -5.95 -20.35 19.85
CA THR A 227 -6.41 -20.73 21.20
C THR A 227 -7.57 -21.73 21.19
N GLY A 228 -8.31 -21.82 20.06
CA GLY A 228 -9.52 -22.62 19.92
C GLY A 228 -10.73 -22.10 20.69
N LYS A 229 -10.61 -20.97 21.40
CA LYS A 229 -11.68 -20.35 22.21
C LYS A 229 -12.43 -19.30 21.39
N VAL A 230 -13.67 -19.00 21.80
CA VAL A 230 -14.39 -17.82 21.34
C VAL A 230 -13.86 -16.63 22.11
N GLU A 231 -13.44 -15.61 21.39
CA GLU A 231 -12.79 -14.40 21.93
C GLU A 231 -13.38 -13.16 21.30
N PRO A 232 -13.37 -12.00 21.98
CA PRO A 232 -13.82 -10.73 21.42
C PRO A 232 -13.03 -10.36 20.16
N VAL A 233 -13.72 -9.75 19.20
CA VAL A 233 -13.11 -9.17 17.99
C VAL A 233 -12.69 -7.73 18.30
N GLY A 234 -11.39 -7.48 18.18
CA GLY A 234 -10.80 -6.16 18.49
C GLY A 234 -10.57 -5.26 17.26
N ILE A 235 -10.88 -5.75 16.05
CA ILE A 235 -10.72 -4.97 14.80
C ILE A 235 -12.00 -4.24 14.44
N ASP A 236 -11.88 -3.16 13.68
CA ASP A 236 -12.98 -2.48 13.01
C ASP A 236 -13.31 -3.15 11.67
N ASP A 237 -14.59 -3.42 11.42
CA ASP A 237 -15.11 -4.02 10.19
C ASP A 237 -15.54 -2.97 9.16
N ALA A 238 -15.86 -1.76 9.63
CA ALA A 238 -16.23 -0.60 8.83
C ALA A 238 -15.68 0.69 9.44
N SER A 239 -15.32 1.63 8.57
CA SER A 239 -14.85 2.97 8.94
C SER A 239 -15.38 3.99 7.94
N ALA A 240 -15.97 5.09 8.43
CA ALA A 240 -16.43 6.24 7.65
C ALA A 240 -15.78 7.49 8.23
N VAL A 241 -15.18 8.32 7.37
CA VAL A 241 -14.30 9.42 7.77
C VAL A 241 -14.62 10.69 6.98
N LEU A 242 -14.69 11.81 7.68
CA LEU A 242 -14.60 13.16 7.13
C LEU A 242 -13.23 13.74 7.48
N CYS A 243 -12.62 14.47 6.58
CA CYS A 243 -11.34 15.12 6.86
C CYS A 243 -11.23 16.50 6.20
N ARG A 244 -10.26 17.30 6.68
CA ARG A 244 -9.81 18.55 6.06
C ARG A 244 -8.37 18.43 5.63
N PHE A 245 -8.10 18.90 4.43
CA PHE A 245 -6.74 19.02 3.93
C PHE A 245 -6.16 20.41 4.22
N GLU A 246 -4.83 20.50 4.30
CA GLU A 246 -4.13 21.75 4.52
C GLU A 246 -4.43 22.82 3.43
N ASN A 247 -4.67 22.38 2.19
CA ASN A 247 -5.05 23.25 1.08
C ASN A 247 -6.50 23.76 1.15
N GLY A 248 -7.26 23.41 2.22
CA GLY A 248 -8.63 23.83 2.48
C GLY A 248 -9.69 22.97 1.80
N SER A 249 -9.34 21.93 1.07
CA SER A 249 -10.30 20.99 0.49
C SER A 249 -10.88 20.03 1.54
N LEU A 250 -12.06 19.46 1.25
CA LEU A 250 -12.74 18.50 2.10
C LEU A 250 -12.51 17.08 1.58
N GLY A 251 -12.32 16.12 2.49
CA GLY A 251 -12.19 14.70 2.17
C GLY A 251 -13.26 13.83 2.81
N MET A 252 -13.59 12.75 2.10
CA MET A 252 -14.50 11.72 2.59
C MET A 252 -13.91 10.34 2.25
N PHE A 253 -13.77 9.49 3.27
CA PHE A 253 -13.30 8.13 3.08
C PHE A 253 -14.27 7.11 3.66
N GLU A 254 -14.35 5.96 3.01
CA GLU A 254 -15.09 4.80 3.48
C GLU A 254 -14.27 3.53 3.25
N ALA A 255 -14.23 2.66 4.25
CA ALA A 255 -13.73 1.29 4.07
C ALA A 255 -14.57 0.31 4.86
N THR A 256 -14.85 -0.86 4.27
CA THR A 256 -15.53 -1.93 4.97
C THR A 256 -15.25 -3.29 4.33
N ARG A 257 -15.33 -4.35 5.15
CA ARG A 257 -15.36 -5.75 4.68
C ARG A 257 -16.76 -6.35 4.72
N TYR A 258 -17.82 -5.51 4.81
CA TYR A 258 -19.22 -5.90 4.95
C TYR A 258 -20.13 -5.35 3.85
N ALA A 259 -19.56 -4.81 2.77
CA ALA A 259 -20.32 -4.32 1.62
C ALA A 259 -20.60 -5.48 0.65
N ARG A 260 -21.64 -6.28 0.95
CA ARG A 260 -22.03 -7.45 0.12
C ARG A 260 -22.17 -7.06 -1.35
N GLY A 261 -21.48 -7.81 -2.23
CA GLY A 261 -21.44 -7.57 -3.67
C GLY A 261 -20.18 -6.85 -4.15
N HIS A 262 -19.32 -6.36 -3.24
CA HIS A 262 -18.06 -5.72 -3.60
C HIS A 262 -16.86 -6.60 -3.25
N LYS A 263 -15.95 -6.79 -4.21
CA LYS A 263 -14.73 -7.59 -4.06
C LYS A 263 -13.52 -6.72 -4.35
N ALA A 264 -12.97 -6.07 -3.32
CA ALA A 264 -11.87 -5.14 -3.40
C ALA A 264 -12.14 -3.93 -4.34
N LEU A 265 -13.33 -3.35 -4.25
CA LEU A 265 -13.67 -2.11 -4.97
C LEU A 265 -12.96 -0.94 -4.30
N TYR A 266 -11.85 -0.49 -4.90
CA TYR A 266 -11.19 0.75 -4.53
C TYR A 266 -11.49 1.81 -5.59
N THR A 267 -12.12 2.92 -5.18
CA THR A 267 -12.38 4.06 -6.05
C THR A 267 -11.85 5.34 -5.43
N LEU A 268 -11.45 6.30 -6.25
CA LEU A 268 -11.14 7.66 -5.84
C LEU A 268 -11.70 8.68 -6.83
N GLU A 269 -12.02 9.87 -6.33
CA GLU A 269 -12.46 11.02 -7.11
C GLU A 269 -11.88 12.31 -6.56
N VAL A 270 -11.34 13.15 -7.45
CA VAL A 270 -10.81 14.48 -7.17
C VAL A 270 -11.62 15.50 -7.94
N ASN A 271 -12.16 16.50 -7.27
CA ASN A 271 -12.94 17.58 -7.89
C ASN A 271 -12.22 18.92 -7.69
N GLY A 272 -11.78 19.49 -8.79
CA GLY A 272 -11.15 20.81 -8.83
C GLY A 272 -12.03 21.88 -9.49
N GLU A 273 -11.52 23.09 -9.48
CA GLU A 273 -12.15 24.26 -10.10
C GLU A 273 -12.37 24.11 -11.60
N LYS A 274 -11.39 23.52 -12.30
CA LYS A 274 -11.37 23.42 -13.76
C LYS A 274 -11.66 22.01 -14.25
N THR A 275 -11.19 21.02 -13.52
CA THR A 275 -11.29 19.60 -13.92
C THR A 275 -11.64 18.71 -12.74
N SER A 276 -12.19 17.54 -13.05
CA SER A 276 -12.38 16.44 -12.12
C SER A 276 -11.91 15.14 -12.73
N ALA A 277 -11.44 14.24 -11.88
CA ALA A 277 -11.06 12.89 -12.29
C ALA A 277 -11.53 11.87 -11.27
N ARG A 278 -11.91 10.69 -11.75
CA ARG A 278 -12.21 9.52 -10.91
C ARG A 278 -11.63 8.25 -11.52
N TRP A 279 -11.26 7.35 -10.65
CA TRP A 279 -10.70 6.05 -11.02
C TRP A 279 -11.33 4.93 -10.19
N ASP A 280 -11.37 3.73 -10.78
CA ASP A 280 -11.93 2.50 -10.22
C ASP A 280 -10.98 1.33 -10.45
N LEU A 281 -10.63 0.61 -9.38
CA LEU A 281 -9.74 -0.56 -9.45
C LEU A 281 -10.31 -1.69 -10.34
N HIS A 282 -11.63 -1.84 -10.42
CA HIS A 282 -12.25 -2.86 -11.27
C HIS A 282 -12.23 -2.49 -12.76
N ASP A 283 -11.94 -1.23 -13.09
CA ASP A 283 -11.66 -0.75 -14.44
C ASP A 283 -10.32 -0.01 -14.48
N LEU A 284 -9.26 -0.74 -14.11
CA LEU A 284 -7.93 -0.25 -13.76
C LEU A 284 -7.34 0.69 -14.83
N HIS A 285 -7.67 0.47 -16.12
CA HIS A 285 -7.11 1.19 -17.25
C HIS A 285 -7.92 2.43 -17.65
N ARG A 286 -9.04 2.69 -17.00
CA ARG A 286 -9.88 3.82 -17.37
C ARG A 286 -9.78 4.93 -16.36
N LEU A 287 -9.49 6.14 -16.88
CA LEU A 287 -9.64 7.37 -16.14
C LEU A 287 -10.91 8.07 -16.62
N GLN A 288 -11.86 8.28 -15.72
CA GLN A 288 -12.96 9.19 -16.00
C GLN A 288 -12.47 10.61 -15.74
N TYR A 289 -12.52 11.44 -16.77
CA TYR A 289 -12.00 12.81 -16.76
C TYR A 289 -13.06 13.81 -17.21
N PHE A 290 -13.22 14.90 -16.48
CA PHE A 290 -14.13 15.99 -16.80
C PHE A 290 -13.35 17.30 -16.88
N ASP A 291 -13.58 18.08 -17.95
CA ASP A 291 -12.98 19.41 -18.11
C ASP A 291 -14.08 20.47 -18.28
N HIS A 292 -14.14 21.43 -17.35
CA HIS A 292 -15.12 22.51 -17.41
C HIS A 292 -14.87 23.49 -18.58
N ARG A 293 -13.65 23.53 -19.12
CA ARG A 293 -13.27 24.37 -20.26
C ARG A 293 -13.81 23.87 -21.59
N ASP A 294 -14.30 22.62 -21.66
CA ASP A 294 -14.95 22.09 -22.85
C ASP A 294 -16.19 22.91 -23.23
N GLU A 295 -16.53 22.92 -24.50
CA GLU A 295 -17.74 23.58 -25.02
C GLU A 295 -18.99 22.99 -24.35
N GLY A 296 -19.86 23.87 -23.81
CA GLY A 296 -20.97 23.47 -22.93
C GLY A 296 -21.91 22.39 -23.51
N ARG A 297 -22.14 22.41 -24.82
CA ARG A 297 -23.01 21.40 -25.50
C ARG A 297 -22.45 19.99 -25.58
N VAL A 298 -21.11 19.82 -25.39
CA VAL A 298 -20.41 18.53 -25.43
C VAL A 298 -19.66 18.26 -24.13
N ARG A 299 -19.78 19.14 -23.13
CA ARG A 299 -19.14 19.00 -21.84
C ARG A 299 -19.71 17.81 -21.08
N GLY A 300 -18.84 16.88 -20.69
CA GLY A 300 -19.24 15.69 -19.97
C GLY A 300 -18.04 14.87 -19.50
N TRP A 301 -18.30 13.83 -18.75
CA TRP A 301 -17.28 12.88 -18.39
C TRP A 301 -16.76 12.13 -19.62
N ARG A 302 -15.45 12.12 -19.79
CA ARG A 302 -14.73 11.32 -20.80
C ARG A 302 -14.13 10.10 -20.13
N SER A 303 -14.25 8.94 -20.79
CA SER A 303 -13.51 7.73 -20.40
C SER A 303 -12.22 7.67 -21.21
N VAL A 304 -11.11 8.00 -20.56
CA VAL A 304 -9.77 7.94 -21.17
C VAL A 304 -9.20 6.55 -20.94
N HIS A 305 -8.83 5.87 -22.03
CA HIS A 305 -8.23 4.54 -21.96
C HIS A 305 -6.71 4.70 -21.79
N ILE A 306 -6.20 4.28 -20.64
CA ILE A 306 -4.80 4.48 -20.26
C ILE A 306 -3.96 3.32 -20.79
N THR A 307 -3.60 3.39 -22.08
CA THR A 307 -2.81 2.34 -22.77
C THR A 307 -1.83 2.92 -23.79
N ASP A 308 -1.84 4.24 -24.01
CA ASP A 308 -0.94 4.87 -24.98
C ASP A 308 0.47 5.06 -24.40
N GLY A 309 1.48 4.98 -25.26
CA GLY A 309 2.88 4.96 -24.84
C GLY A 309 3.41 6.25 -24.20
N ASP A 310 2.70 7.38 -24.32
CA ASP A 310 2.97 8.65 -23.65
C ASP A 310 2.36 8.74 -22.24
N GLN A 311 1.51 7.78 -21.88
CA GLN A 311 0.94 7.68 -20.55
C GLN A 311 1.90 6.97 -19.58
N PRO A 312 1.80 7.23 -18.25
CA PRO A 312 2.75 6.70 -17.27
C PRO A 312 2.94 5.18 -17.38
N TYR A 313 4.19 4.74 -17.46
CA TYR A 313 4.64 3.35 -17.60
C TYR A 313 4.26 2.63 -18.88
N MET A 314 3.25 3.08 -19.64
CA MET A 314 2.66 2.29 -20.73
C MET A 314 3.63 2.06 -21.89
N LYS A 315 4.64 2.93 -22.10
CA LYS A 315 5.71 2.71 -23.11
C LYS A 315 6.50 1.40 -22.94
N HIS A 316 6.46 0.81 -21.73
CA HIS A 316 7.19 -0.43 -21.41
C HIS A 316 6.38 -1.69 -21.71
N TRP A 317 5.09 -1.56 -22.01
CA TRP A 317 4.19 -2.70 -22.14
C TRP A 317 3.77 -2.98 -23.59
N TRP A 318 2.49 -3.02 -23.84
CA TRP A 318 1.93 -3.48 -25.09
C TRP A 318 1.59 -2.31 -26.02
N VAL A 319 1.14 -2.64 -27.23
CA VAL A 319 0.57 -1.63 -28.14
C VAL A 319 -0.72 -1.05 -27.55
N PRO A 320 -1.11 0.20 -27.92
CA PRO A 320 -2.34 0.82 -27.45
C PRO A 320 -3.56 -0.08 -27.58
N GLY A 321 -4.42 -0.09 -26.55
CA GLY A 321 -5.63 -0.93 -26.47
C GLY A 321 -5.44 -2.23 -25.68
N LEU A 322 -4.21 -2.70 -25.45
CA LEU A 322 -3.95 -3.87 -24.62
C LEU A 322 -3.71 -3.49 -23.17
N GLN A 323 -4.29 -4.30 -22.27
CA GLN A 323 -4.39 -3.99 -20.85
C GLN A 323 -3.29 -4.66 -20.03
N ILE A 324 -2.99 -4.07 -18.87
CA ILE A 324 -2.12 -4.61 -17.83
C ILE A 324 -2.93 -4.93 -16.56
N GLY A 325 -2.38 -5.67 -15.60
CA GLY A 325 -3.08 -6.12 -14.40
C GLY A 325 -2.58 -5.48 -13.11
N TYR A 326 -3.16 -5.91 -12.00
CA TYR A 326 -2.81 -5.48 -10.64
C TYR A 326 -1.32 -5.69 -10.31
N GLU A 327 -0.75 -6.81 -10.74
CA GLU A 327 0.65 -7.17 -10.52
C GLU A 327 1.64 -6.18 -11.14
N HIS A 328 1.26 -5.51 -12.23
CA HIS A 328 2.11 -4.52 -12.90
C HIS A 328 2.41 -3.30 -12.03
N THR A 329 1.53 -2.95 -11.10
CA THR A 329 1.76 -1.83 -10.16
C THR A 329 2.95 -2.09 -9.25
N PHE A 330 3.17 -3.34 -8.87
CA PHE A 330 4.35 -3.76 -8.09
C PHE A 330 5.60 -3.82 -8.95
N ILE A 331 5.47 -4.23 -10.22
CA ILE A 331 6.58 -4.22 -11.18
C ILE A 331 7.06 -2.78 -11.39
N HIS A 332 6.14 -1.82 -11.57
CA HIS A 332 6.46 -0.40 -11.68
C HIS A 332 7.16 0.13 -10.43
N GLN A 333 6.62 -0.16 -9.25
CA GLN A 333 7.22 0.31 -8.00
C GLN A 333 8.61 -0.27 -7.77
N PHE A 334 8.79 -1.54 -8.08
CA PHE A 334 10.11 -2.17 -7.95
C PHE A 334 11.12 -1.58 -8.95
N ALA A 335 10.73 -1.37 -10.21
CA ALA A 335 11.59 -0.75 -11.20
C ALA A 335 12.05 0.66 -10.76
N ASP A 336 11.12 1.50 -10.31
CA ASP A 336 11.41 2.82 -9.76
C ASP A 336 12.33 2.75 -8.52
N PHE A 337 12.10 1.74 -7.63
CA PHE A 337 12.95 1.54 -6.46
C PHE A 337 14.40 1.21 -6.84
N VAL A 338 14.59 0.33 -7.81
CA VAL A 338 15.94 -0.05 -8.28
C VAL A 338 16.67 1.17 -8.86
N GLU A 339 15.98 2.02 -9.60
CA GLU A 339 16.54 3.27 -10.11
C GLU A 339 16.91 4.27 -9.01
N ALA A 340 16.04 4.42 -8.00
CA ALA A 340 16.29 5.30 -6.87
C ALA A 340 17.47 4.78 -6.02
N ALA A 341 17.49 3.49 -5.73
CA ALA A 341 18.52 2.81 -4.96
C ALA A 341 19.90 2.93 -5.61
N ALA A 342 19.99 2.85 -6.94
CA ALA A 342 21.24 3.05 -7.67
C ALA A 342 21.82 4.47 -7.49
N LYS A 343 20.96 5.44 -7.16
CA LYS A 343 21.34 6.83 -6.85
C LYS A 343 21.51 7.06 -5.35
N GLY A 344 21.44 6.01 -4.53
CA GLY A 344 21.49 6.10 -3.06
C GLY A 344 20.32 6.83 -2.44
N LYS A 345 19.14 6.81 -3.10
CA LYS A 345 17.94 7.54 -2.67
C LYS A 345 16.82 6.60 -2.26
N ALA A 346 16.02 7.02 -1.29
CA ALA A 346 14.73 6.40 -1.02
C ALA A 346 13.74 6.71 -2.17
N LEU A 347 12.79 5.79 -2.40
CA LEU A 347 11.72 5.98 -3.37
C LEU A 347 10.41 6.33 -2.64
N PRO A 348 9.75 7.45 -2.97
CA PRO A 348 8.35 7.65 -2.54
C PRO A 348 7.39 6.60 -3.15
N PRO A 349 6.48 6.00 -2.33
CA PRO A 349 6.29 6.28 -0.91
C PRO A 349 7.43 5.75 -0.05
N THR A 350 8.08 6.65 0.69
CA THR A 350 9.13 6.33 1.65
C THR A 350 8.54 5.90 2.99
N PHE A 351 9.38 5.52 3.95
CA PHE A 351 8.93 5.30 5.32
C PHE A 351 8.33 6.55 5.97
N ARG A 352 8.73 7.77 5.55
CA ARG A 352 8.06 9.02 5.98
C ARG A 352 6.64 9.12 5.47
N ASP A 353 6.39 8.70 4.22
CA ASP A 353 5.03 8.64 3.67
C ASP A 353 4.18 7.61 4.45
N GLY A 354 4.77 6.46 4.80
CA GLY A 354 4.13 5.47 5.65
C GLY A 354 3.76 6.03 7.03
N LEU A 355 4.69 6.72 7.68
CA LEU A 355 4.44 7.39 8.96
C LEU A 355 3.32 8.43 8.86
N ALA A 356 3.30 9.24 7.80
CA ALA A 356 2.23 10.21 7.58
C ALA A 356 0.86 9.53 7.45
N THR A 357 0.80 8.38 6.79
CA THR A 357 -0.43 7.56 6.70
C THR A 357 -0.84 7.01 8.08
N ASP A 358 0.12 6.53 8.87
CA ASP A 358 -0.15 5.97 10.20
C ASP A 358 -0.61 7.05 11.19
N PHE A 359 -0.13 8.32 11.08
CA PHE A 359 -0.67 9.44 11.86
C PHE A 359 -2.15 9.68 11.59
N VAL A 360 -2.57 9.64 10.32
CA VAL A 360 -3.98 9.79 9.95
C VAL A 360 -4.80 8.60 10.48
N THR A 361 -4.27 7.39 10.36
CA THR A 361 -4.90 6.16 10.88
C THR A 361 -5.14 6.24 12.39
N ASP A 362 -4.12 6.65 13.17
CA ASP A 362 -4.23 6.82 14.62
C ASP A 362 -5.26 7.90 14.99
N ALA A 363 -5.28 9.03 14.25
CA ALA A 363 -6.25 10.09 14.46
C ALA A 363 -7.71 9.63 14.16
N ILE A 364 -7.91 8.81 13.13
CA ILE A 364 -9.21 8.22 12.77
C ILE A 364 -9.70 7.31 13.92
N LEU A 365 -8.86 6.38 14.38
CA LEU A 365 -9.20 5.45 15.46
C LEU A 365 -9.48 6.21 16.78
N LYS A 366 -8.73 7.26 17.05
CA LYS A 366 -8.96 8.14 18.20
C LYS A 366 -10.28 8.88 18.07
N SER A 367 -10.57 9.49 16.91
CA SER A 367 -11.81 10.21 16.65
C SER A 367 -13.05 9.31 16.79
N ALA A 368 -12.99 8.08 16.24
CA ALA A 368 -14.09 7.13 16.39
C ALA A 368 -14.36 6.77 17.87
N LYS A 369 -13.33 6.72 18.71
CA LYS A 369 -13.45 6.45 20.15
C LYS A 369 -13.94 7.65 20.93
N THR A 370 -13.39 8.85 20.67
CA THR A 370 -13.74 10.10 21.38
C THR A 370 -15.03 10.73 20.89
N ARG A 371 -15.44 10.42 19.64
CA ARG A 371 -16.55 11.05 18.91
C ARG A 371 -16.33 12.55 18.71
N GLN A 372 -15.07 12.96 18.59
CA GLN A 372 -14.66 14.34 18.37
C GLN A 372 -13.82 14.45 17.09
N TRP A 373 -13.71 15.68 16.55
CA TRP A 373 -12.68 15.99 15.59
C TRP A 373 -11.31 15.85 16.25
N GLU A 374 -10.40 15.16 15.59
CA GLU A 374 -9.03 14.96 16.06
C GLU A 374 -8.03 15.54 15.09
N GLN A 375 -7.04 16.24 15.64
CA GLN A 375 -5.93 16.74 14.85
C GLN A 375 -5.00 15.58 14.45
N VAL A 376 -4.54 15.60 13.21
CA VAL A 376 -3.55 14.63 12.73
C VAL A 376 -2.17 15.01 13.28
N GLY A 377 -1.46 14.06 13.86
CA GLY A 377 -0.09 14.21 14.35
C GLY A 377 0.90 14.60 13.24
N LYS A 378 2.07 15.08 13.66
CA LYS A 378 3.17 15.47 12.77
C LYS A 378 4.44 14.69 13.11
#